data_8011e26e0e8c7d05423012b8d0ff75df
#
_entry.id   8011e26e0e8c7d05423012b8d0ff75df
#
_cell.length_a   1.000
_cell.length_b   1.000
_cell.length_c   1.000
_cell.angle_alpha   90.00
_cell.angle_beta   90.00
_cell.angle_gamma   90.00
#
_symmetry.space_group_name_H-M   'P 1'
#
loop_
_entity.id
_entity.type
_entity.pdbx_description
1 polymer ?
#
loop_
_entity_poly.entity_id
_entity_poly.type
_entity_poly.pdbx_seq_one_letter_code
_entity_poly.pdbx_strand_id
1 'polypeptide(L)'
;VELRSPAKPTSTLVVLLAATGEEGFWLRRRFSNPLLARGFATLSLENAFYGVRRPRGQRVSLLRTVRDQFAMNVATVQEARAIARWARDAGYDRVCLTGFSQGGLMASFAAALTPFAVAACPRGAGDAAAPIFTNAALSRRIHWARLSAELGSESRARRYFEDCLKPVRISRFPAPELAKAAILIGLRGDGFIPAAEVDALHRHWQGAELRWLTTSHVIAAAFHSAAHQRAISDSLSRLPG
;
A
#
# COMPACT_ATOMS: atom_id res chain seq x y z
N VAL A 1 11.69 -11.52 0.69
CA VAL A 1 11.84 -10.47 -0.31
C VAL A 1 12.44 -11.02 -1.58
N GLU A 2 12.21 -10.33 -2.69
CA GLU A 2 12.85 -10.60 -3.97
C GLU A 2 13.41 -9.31 -4.55
N LEU A 3 14.74 -9.23 -4.67
CA LEU A 3 15.45 -8.14 -5.33
C LEU A 3 15.71 -8.52 -6.80
N ARG A 4 15.43 -7.58 -7.72
CA ARG A 4 15.72 -7.70 -9.14
C ARG A 4 16.44 -6.45 -9.61
N SER A 5 17.57 -6.62 -10.27
CA SER A 5 18.39 -5.53 -10.80
C SER A 5 18.28 -5.44 -12.31
N PRO A 6 18.36 -4.24 -12.90
CA PRO A 6 18.51 -4.07 -14.34
C PRO A 6 19.90 -4.53 -14.80
N ALA A 7 20.09 -4.65 -16.12
CA ALA A 7 21.37 -5.09 -16.69
C ALA A 7 22.54 -4.12 -16.38
N LYS A 8 22.26 -2.84 -16.23
CA LYS A 8 23.25 -1.83 -15.86
C LYS A 8 23.13 -1.46 -14.39
N PRO A 9 24.22 -1.12 -13.68
CA PRO A 9 24.16 -0.59 -12.33
C PRO A 9 23.18 0.58 -12.20
N THR A 10 22.49 0.68 -11.09
CA THR A 10 21.51 1.74 -10.82
C THR A 10 21.54 2.16 -9.37
N SER A 11 21.34 3.46 -9.12
CA SER A 11 21.10 4.00 -7.77
C SER A 11 19.61 4.21 -7.46
N THR A 12 18.70 3.62 -8.23
CA THR A 12 17.26 3.78 -8.06
C THR A 12 16.59 2.45 -7.72
N LEU A 13 15.86 2.41 -6.59
CA LEU A 13 15.13 1.23 -6.12
C LEU A 13 13.64 1.53 -5.99
N VAL A 14 12.81 0.64 -6.51
CA VAL A 14 11.35 0.63 -6.29
C VAL A 14 10.99 -0.53 -5.37
N VAL A 15 10.47 -0.22 -4.19
CA VAL A 15 9.97 -1.21 -3.21
C VAL A 15 8.49 -1.45 -3.46
N LEU A 16 8.14 -2.69 -3.81
CA LEU A 16 6.80 -3.12 -4.20
C LEU A 16 6.14 -3.89 -3.06
N LEU A 17 5.10 -3.32 -2.46
CA LEU A 17 4.32 -3.92 -1.39
C LEU A 17 3.09 -4.65 -1.96
N ALA A 18 2.80 -5.81 -1.40
CA ALA A 18 1.75 -6.70 -1.88
C ALA A 18 0.33 -6.16 -1.58
N ALA A 19 -0.59 -6.38 -2.51
CA ALA A 19 -2.02 -6.16 -2.30
C ALA A 19 -2.62 -7.25 -1.40
N THR A 20 -3.88 -7.06 -0.98
CA THR A 20 -4.63 -8.08 -0.22
C THR A 20 -4.70 -9.38 -1.02
N GLY A 21 -4.27 -10.47 -0.40
CA GLY A 21 -4.32 -11.81 -0.99
C GLY A 21 -3.25 -12.09 -2.04
N GLU A 22 -2.37 -11.14 -2.33
CA GLU A 22 -1.28 -11.33 -3.29
C GLU A 22 -0.13 -12.11 -2.66
N GLU A 23 -0.01 -13.38 -3.02
CA GLU A 23 1.05 -14.29 -2.56
C GLU A 23 2.10 -14.53 -3.64
N GLY A 24 3.34 -14.73 -3.20
CA GLY A 24 4.49 -14.89 -4.10
C GLY A 24 4.84 -13.60 -4.84
N PHE A 25 5.63 -13.72 -5.89
CA PHE A 25 6.18 -12.55 -6.59
C PHE A 25 5.75 -12.44 -8.05
N TRP A 26 4.95 -13.38 -8.57
CA TRP A 26 4.66 -13.45 -10.01
C TRP A 26 4.00 -12.17 -10.56
N LEU A 27 2.97 -11.66 -9.89
CA LEU A 27 2.28 -10.43 -10.32
C LEU A 27 3.22 -9.22 -10.26
N ARG A 28 3.99 -9.08 -9.19
CA ARG A 28 4.94 -7.98 -9.02
C ARG A 28 6.12 -8.09 -9.97
N ARG A 29 6.58 -9.30 -10.31
CA ARG A 29 7.57 -9.51 -11.39
C ARG A 29 7.04 -8.99 -12.72
N ARG A 30 5.82 -9.38 -13.10
CA ARG A 30 5.19 -8.92 -14.35
C ARG A 30 5.02 -7.40 -14.36
N PHE A 31 4.53 -6.82 -13.26
CA PHE A 31 4.39 -5.38 -13.11
C PHE A 31 5.72 -4.64 -13.18
N SER A 32 6.79 -5.18 -12.62
CA SER A 32 8.10 -4.51 -12.52
C SER A 32 8.97 -4.65 -13.76
N ASN A 33 8.69 -5.55 -14.70
CA ASN A 33 9.49 -5.71 -15.92
C ASN A 33 9.75 -4.39 -16.67
N PRO A 34 8.75 -3.52 -16.92
CA PRO A 34 9.01 -2.24 -17.57
C PRO A 34 9.79 -1.25 -16.71
N LEU A 35 9.77 -1.37 -15.39
CA LEU A 35 10.60 -0.55 -14.49
C LEU A 35 12.07 -0.97 -14.58
N LEU A 36 12.34 -2.28 -14.61
CA LEU A 36 13.68 -2.82 -14.87
C LEU A 36 14.22 -2.37 -16.23
N ALA A 37 13.38 -2.38 -17.27
CA ALA A 37 13.77 -1.90 -18.61
C ALA A 37 14.11 -0.41 -18.63
N ARG A 38 13.55 0.37 -17.68
CA ARG A 38 13.91 1.79 -17.48
C ARG A 38 15.16 1.99 -16.60
N GLY A 39 15.81 0.92 -16.18
CA GLY A 39 17.00 0.98 -15.35
C GLY A 39 16.74 1.10 -13.85
N PHE A 40 15.52 0.79 -13.35
CA PHE A 40 15.23 0.79 -11.91
C PHE A 40 15.40 -0.60 -11.34
N ALA A 41 16.10 -0.75 -10.23
CA ALA A 41 16.04 -1.96 -9.44
C ALA A 41 14.65 -2.06 -8.75
N THR A 42 14.18 -3.27 -8.50
CA THR A 42 12.90 -3.50 -7.82
C THR A 42 13.06 -4.51 -6.70
N LEU A 43 12.44 -4.23 -5.55
CA LEU A 43 12.40 -5.14 -4.43
C LEU A 43 10.94 -5.41 -4.05
N SER A 44 10.51 -6.66 -4.18
CA SER A 44 9.17 -7.11 -3.80
C SER A 44 9.19 -7.69 -2.39
N LEU A 45 8.32 -7.17 -1.51
CA LEU A 45 8.15 -7.64 -0.15
C LEU A 45 6.95 -8.58 -0.05
N GLU A 46 7.15 -9.82 0.39
CA GLU A 46 6.08 -10.75 0.75
C GLU A 46 5.50 -10.36 2.12
N ASN A 47 4.19 -10.22 2.21
CA ASN A 47 3.54 -9.93 3.49
C ASN A 47 3.75 -11.07 4.49
N ALA A 48 3.88 -10.75 5.77
CA ALA A 48 3.73 -11.73 6.83
C ALA A 48 2.38 -12.47 6.66
N PHE A 49 2.30 -13.72 7.06
CA PHE A 49 1.14 -14.61 6.88
C PHE A 49 0.79 -14.99 5.42
N TYR A 50 1.56 -14.56 4.43
CA TYR A 50 1.34 -14.89 3.02
C TYR A 50 2.45 -15.77 2.46
N GLY A 51 2.15 -16.55 1.43
CA GLY A 51 3.09 -17.38 0.71
C GLY A 51 3.92 -18.28 1.62
N VAL A 52 5.24 -18.20 1.53
CA VAL A 52 6.18 -18.97 2.37
C VAL A 52 6.20 -18.52 3.83
N ARG A 53 5.60 -17.38 4.15
CA ARG A 53 5.52 -16.82 5.50
C ARG A 53 4.23 -17.19 6.23
N ARG A 54 3.40 -18.06 5.64
CA ARG A 54 2.16 -18.54 6.27
C ARG A 54 2.45 -19.37 7.51
N PRO A 55 1.72 -19.14 8.63
CA PRO A 55 1.76 -20.04 9.78
C PRO A 55 1.25 -21.44 9.42
N ARG A 56 1.71 -22.44 10.14
CA ARG A 56 1.18 -23.81 10.00
C ARG A 56 -0.34 -23.81 10.20
N GLY A 57 -1.06 -24.54 9.34
CA GLY A 57 -2.52 -24.67 9.38
C GLY A 57 -3.30 -23.53 8.71
N GLN A 58 -2.64 -22.48 8.22
CA GLN A 58 -3.28 -21.50 7.33
C GLN A 58 -3.17 -21.99 5.89
N ARG A 59 -4.32 -22.19 5.21
CA ARG A 59 -4.35 -22.81 3.87
C ARG A 59 -4.13 -21.82 2.73
N VAL A 60 -4.58 -20.58 2.90
CA VAL A 60 -4.50 -19.51 1.87
C VAL A 60 -4.16 -18.18 2.55
N SER A 61 -4.07 -17.09 1.80
CA SER A 61 -3.87 -15.73 2.32
C SER A 61 -5.01 -15.20 3.22
N LEU A 62 -5.96 -16.05 3.61
CA LEU A 62 -7.04 -15.69 4.50
C LEU A 62 -6.56 -15.69 5.95
N LEU A 63 -6.50 -14.51 6.54
CA LEU A 63 -6.13 -14.32 7.94
C LEU A 63 -7.23 -14.82 8.87
N ARG A 64 -6.85 -15.45 9.98
CA ARG A 64 -7.80 -16.06 10.90
C ARG A 64 -8.44 -15.07 11.87
N THR A 65 -7.72 -13.99 12.19
CA THR A 65 -8.17 -12.99 13.15
C THR A 65 -7.86 -11.57 12.68
N VAL A 66 -8.60 -10.59 13.23
CA VAL A 66 -8.29 -9.16 13.03
C VAL A 66 -6.91 -8.82 13.60
N ARG A 67 -6.49 -9.49 14.69
CA ARG A 67 -5.16 -9.34 15.26
C ARG A 67 -4.06 -9.71 14.26
N ASP A 68 -4.23 -10.80 13.50
CA ASP A 68 -3.28 -11.21 12.46
C ASP A 68 -3.18 -10.16 11.36
N GLN A 69 -4.30 -9.51 11.00
CA GLN A 69 -4.29 -8.40 10.04
C GLN A 69 -3.48 -7.21 10.56
N PHE A 70 -3.66 -6.81 11.81
CA PHE A 70 -2.86 -5.74 12.41
C PHE A 70 -1.38 -6.12 12.49
N ALA A 71 -1.06 -7.33 12.94
CA ALA A 71 0.31 -7.83 13.01
C ALA A 71 0.99 -7.83 11.63
N MET A 72 0.28 -8.28 10.58
CA MET A 72 0.75 -8.24 9.21
C MET A 72 1.01 -6.80 8.74
N ASN A 73 0.07 -5.89 8.99
CA ASN A 73 0.20 -4.50 8.57
C ASN A 73 1.40 -3.82 9.25
N VAL A 74 1.56 -3.98 10.57
CA VAL A 74 2.70 -3.44 11.32
C VAL A 74 4.01 -4.03 10.79
N ALA A 75 4.08 -5.34 10.60
CA ALA A 75 5.26 -6.00 10.03
C ALA A 75 5.60 -5.45 8.66
N THR A 76 4.62 -5.33 7.76
CA THR A 76 4.82 -4.83 6.39
C THR A 76 5.36 -3.39 6.38
N VAL A 77 4.82 -2.51 7.24
CA VAL A 77 5.29 -1.12 7.36
C VAL A 77 6.72 -1.06 7.89
N GLN A 78 7.02 -1.81 8.95
CA GLN A 78 8.37 -1.81 9.54
C GLN A 78 9.41 -2.43 8.61
N GLU A 79 9.07 -3.52 7.93
CA GLU A 79 9.94 -4.15 6.93
C GLU A 79 10.18 -3.24 5.72
N ALA A 80 9.15 -2.54 5.23
CA ALA A 80 9.29 -1.57 4.14
C ALA A 80 10.24 -0.41 4.52
N ARG A 81 10.12 0.10 5.74
CA ARG A 81 11.03 1.13 6.29
C ARG A 81 12.47 0.61 6.45
N ALA A 82 12.62 -0.63 6.94
CA ALA A 82 13.93 -1.26 7.05
C ALA A 82 14.58 -1.46 5.67
N ILE A 83 13.80 -1.86 4.67
CA ILE A 83 14.27 -1.98 3.28
C ILE A 83 14.67 -0.61 2.72
N ALA A 84 13.90 0.46 2.98
CA ALA A 84 14.26 1.81 2.53
C ALA A 84 15.58 2.30 3.15
N ARG A 85 15.80 2.02 4.43
CA ARG A 85 17.07 2.31 5.11
C ARG A 85 18.23 1.51 4.52
N TRP A 86 18.04 0.20 4.42
CA TRP A 86 19.04 -0.68 3.80
C TRP A 86 19.39 -0.24 2.36
N ALA A 87 18.38 0.15 1.57
CA ALA A 87 18.61 0.61 0.22
C ALA A 87 19.54 1.83 0.18
N ARG A 88 19.31 2.81 1.05
CA ARG A 88 20.18 3.98 1.16
C ARG A 88 21.60 3.59 1.58
N ASP A 89 21.73 2.71 2.58
CA ASP A 89 23.03 2.25 3.06
C ASP A 89 23.78 1.41 1.98
N ALA A 90 23.03 0.77 1.07
CA ALA A 90 23.54 -0.01 -0.06
C ALA A 90 23.82 0.85 -1.33
N GLY A 91 23.71 2.19 -1.26
CA GLY A 91 24.02 3.10 -2.35
C GLY A 91 22.88 3.37 -3.34
N TYR A 92 21.62 3.10 -2.93
CA TYR A 92 20.47 3.56 -3.69
C TYR A 92 20.10 4.99 -3.25
N ASP A 93 20.41 5.98 -4.08
CA ASP A 93 20.14 7.40 -3.80
C ASP A 93 18.65 7.73 -3.87
N ARG A 94 17.91 7.04 -4.75
CA ARG A 94 16.49 7.24 -4.99
C ARG A 94 15.69 5.99 -4.70
N VAL A 95 14.83 6.06 -3.67
CA VAL A 95 13.96 4.96 -3.24
C VAL A 95 12.50 5.38 -3.38
N CYS A 96 11.69 4.54 -4.02
CA CYS A 96 10.24 4.72 -4.10
C CYS A 96 9.51 3.59 -3.33
N LEU A 97 8.63 3.97 -2.42
CA LEU A 97 7.72 3.05 -1.75
C LEU A 97 6.38 3.05 -2.48
N THR A 98 5.94 1.89 -2.96
CA THR A 98 4.71 1.76 -3.74
C THR A 98 4.01 0.43 -3.51
N GLY A 99 2.72 0.40 -3.75
CA GLY A 99 1.87 -0.77 -3.71
C GLY A 99 0.48 -0.45 -4.22
N PHE A 100 -0.34 -1.47 -4.46
CA PHE A 100 -1.72 -1.32 -4.86
C PHE A 100 -2.65 -1.71 -3.70
N SER A 101 -3.78 -1.00 -3.51
CA SER A 101 -4.77 -1.34 -2.48
C SER A 101 -4.14 -1.39 -1.08
N GLN A 102 -4.18 -2.51 -0.38
CA GLN A 102 -3.50 -2.70 0.90
C GLN A 102 -2.01 -2.34 0.80
N GLY A 103 -1.32 -2.76 -0.26
CA GLY A 103 0.08 -2.38 -0.48
C GLY A 103 0.27 -0.87 -0.61
N GLY A 104 -0.69 -0.16 -1.20
CA GLY A 104 -0.69 1.30 -1.29
C GLY A 104 -0.86 1.96 0.08
N LEU A 105 -1.78 1.44 0.91
CA LEU A 105 -1.97 1.92 2.29
C LEU A 105 -0.70 1.69 3.14
N MET A 106 -0.07 0.51 3.02
CA MET A 106 1.18 0.21 3.73
C MET A 106 2.35 1.07 3.23
N ALA A 107 2.42 1.36 1.92
CA ALA A 107 3.40 2.29 1.35
C ALA A 107 3.22 3.72 1.89
N SER A 108 1.97 4.16 2.08
CA SER A 108 1.67 5.46 2.68
C SER A 108 2.17 5.54 4.12
N PHE A 109 1.88 4.55 4.97
CA PHE A 109 2.40 4.50 6.33
C PHE A 109 3.92 4.44 6.37
N ALA A 110 4.52 3.59 5.52
CA ALA A 110 5.97 3.45 5.49
C ALA A 110 6.66 4.76 5.05
N ALA A 111 6.13 5.46 4.05
CA ALA A 111 6.67 6.76 3.61
C ALA A 111 6.51 7.84 4.70
N ALA A 112 5.34 7.92 5.34
CA ALA A 112 5.07 8.87 6.43
C ALA A 112 6.00 8.66 7.65
N LEU A 113 6.41 7.43 7.91
CA LEU A 113 7.23 7.06 9.06
C LEU A 113 8.72 6.91 8.74
N THR A 114 9.13 7.09 7.50
CA THR A 114 10.54 7.05 7.10
C THR A 114 11.18 8.42 7.33
N PRO A 115 12.24 8.53 8.16
CA PRO A 115 12.80 9.81 8.60
C PRO A 115 13.81 10.38 7.60
N PHE A 116 13.59 10.18 6.31
CA PHE A 116 14.38 10.75 5.20
C PHE A 116 13.55 10.73 3.91
N ALA A 117 13.97 11.55 2.94
CA ALA A 117 13.26 11.69 1.69
C ALA A 117 13.18 10.36 0.92
N VAL A 118 11.94 9.93 0.63
CA VAL A 118 11.61 8.84 -0.28
C VAL A 118 10.50 9.29 -1.21
N ALA A 119 10.49 8.78 -2.42
CA ALA A 119 9.33 8.90 -3.29
C ALA A 119 8.21 7.97 -2.79
N ALA A 120 6.97 8.37 -2.92
CA ALA A 120 5.83 7.56 -2.56
C ALA A 120 4.81 7.51 -3.69
N CYS A 121 4.40 6.31 -4.09
CA CYS A 121 3.36 6.16 -5.09
C CYS A 121 2.29 5.15 -4.61
N PRO A 122 1.45 5.54 -3.63
CA PRO A 122 0.31 4.72 -3.22
C PRO A 122 -0.76 4.72 -4.32
N ARG A 123 -1.26 3.53 -4.66
CA ARG A 123 -2.16 3.31 -5.78
C ARG A 123 -3.44 2.62 -5.29
N GLY A 124 -4.61 3.22 -5.54
CA GLY A 124 -5.89 2.71 -5.05
C GLY A 124 -5.89 2.56 -3.52
N ALA A 125 -5.45 3.60 -2.82
CA ALA A 125 -5.39 3.66 -1.36
C ALA A 125 -5.86 5.04 -0.87
N GLY A 126 -6.38 5.10 0.35
CA GLY A 126 -6.90 6.32 0.97
C GLY A 126 -6.34 6.54 2.37
N ASP A 127 -6.87 7.55 3.07
CA ASP A 127 -6.44 7.96 4.41
C ASP A 127 -6.77 6.95 5.51
N ALA A 128 -7.99 6.38 5.48
CA ALA A 128 -8.50 5.55 6.57
C ALA A 128 -8.94 4.17 6.10
N ALA A 129 -8.70 3.16 6.94
CA ALA A 129 -9.16 1.80 6.71
C ALA A 129 -10.64 1.59 7.11
N ALA A 130 -11.16 2.33 8.11
CA ALA A 130 -12.50 2.11 8.66
C ALA A 130 -13.61 2.13 7.60
N PRO A 131 -13.76 3.17 6.74
CA PRO A 131 -14.83 3.22 5.75
C PRO A 131 -14.78 2.10 4.72
N ILE A 132 -13.59 1.55 4.46
CA ILE A 132 -13.37 0.43 3.54
C ILE A 132 -14.09 -0.82 4.03
N PHE A 133 -14.04 -1.06 5.34
CA PHE A 133 -14.61 -2.25 5.97
C PHE A 133 -16.04 -2.03 6.50
N THR A 134 -16.46 -0.80 6.78
CA THR A 134 -17.80 -0.55 7.33
C THR A 134 -18.83 -0.17 6.26
N ASN A 135 -18.42 0.54 5.19
CA ASN A 135 -19.34 1.13 4.22
C ASN A 135 -19.09 0.69 2.78
N ALA A 136 -17.88 0.25 2.43
CA ALA A 136 -17.52 -0.15 1.07
C ALA A 136 -17.68 -1.67 0.83
N ALA A 137 -17.29 -2.15 -0.34
CA ALA A 137 -17.48 -3.54 -0.76
C ALA A 137 -16.88 -4.58 0.21
N LEU A 138 -15.80 -4.24 0.92
CA LEU A 138 -15.20 -5.14 1.93
C LEU A 138 -16.05 -5.31 3.18
N SER A 139 -17.05 -4.46 3.42
CA SER A 139 -18.02 -4.66 4.52
C SER A 139 -18.71 -6.03 4.43
N ARG A 140 -18.93 -6.53 3.20
CA ARG A 140 -19.51 -7.86 2.97
C ARG A 140 -18.61 -9.03 3.38
N ARG A 141 -17.32 -8.78 3.65
CA ARG A 141 -16.35 -9.78 4.12
C ARG A 141 -16.27 -9.87 5.64
N ILE A 142 -16.91 -8.95 6.35
CA ILE A 142 -16.99 -8.97 7.81
C ILE A 142 -18.17 -9.82 8.23
N HIS A 143 -17.95 -10.70 9.21
CA HIS A 143 -19.00 -11.57 9.76
C HIS A 143 -19.85 -10.81 10.78
N TRP A 144 -20.64 -9.83 10.29
CA TRP A 144 -21.45 -8.93 11.13
C TRP A 144 -22.38 -9.67 12.09
N ALA A 145 -23.02 -10.78 11.64
CA ALA A 145 -23.91 -11.56 12.49
C ALA A 145 -23.20 -12.07 13.76
N ARG A 146 -21.97 -12.56 13.65
CA ARG A 146 -21.18 -13.02 14.80
C ARG A 146 -20.81 -11.87 15.73
N LEU A 147 -20.32 -10.77 15.17
CA LEU A 147 -19.99 -9.57 15.95
C LEU A 147 -21.23 -8.98 16.63
N SER A 148 -22.38 -9.02 15.98
CA SER A 148 -23.67 -8.57 16.54
C SER A 148 -24.11 -9.42 17.72
N ALA A 149 -23.92 -10.74 17.65
CA ALA A 149 -24.22 -11.66 18.76
C ALA A 149 -23.34 -11.38 19.98
N GLU A 150 -22.06 -11.05 19.76
CA GLU A 150 -21.13 -10.73 20.85
C GLU A 150 -21.36 -9.32 21.44
N LEU A 151 -21.76 -8.35 20.61
CA LEU A 151 -21.86 -6.91 20.99
C LEU A 151 -23.30 -6.42 21.17
N GLY A 152 -24.29 -7.29 21.00
CA GLY A 152 -25.71 -7.05 21.24
C GLY A 152 -26.50 -6.47 20.06
N SER A 153 -25.85 -5.88 19.04
CA SER A 153 -26.51 -5.43 17.81
C SER A 153 -25.51 -5.12 16.69
N GLU A 154 -25.97 -5.12 15.44
CA GLU A 154 -25.13 -4.78 14.28
C GLU A 154 -24.63 -3.33 14.35
N SER A 155 -25.47 -2.40 14.80
CA SER A 155 -25.07 -0.99 14.96
C SER A 155 -23.95 -0.81 15.99
N ARG A 156 -23.99 -1.57 17.09
CA ARG A 156 -22.90 -1.57 18.08
C ARG A 156 -21.64 -2.22 17.51
N ALA A 157 -21.78 -3.33 16.78
CA ALA A 157 -20.67 -4.01 16.15
C ALA A 157 -19.94 -3.12 15.12
N ARG A 158 -20.71 -2.40 14.30
CA ARG A 158 -20.13 -1.44 13.34
C ARG A 158 -19.41 -0.28 14.02
N ARG A 159 -20.02 0.35 15.02
CA ARG A 159 -19.37 1.42 15.80
C ARG A 159 -18.09 0.94 16.48
N TYR A 160 -18.15 -0.23 17.15
CA TYR A 160 -16.96 -0.80 17.79
C TYR A 160 -15.82 -1.04 16.79
N PHE A 161 -16.15 -1.59 15.62
CA PHE A 161 -15.18 -1.83 14.57
C PHE A 161 -14.57 -0.52 14.02
N GLU A 162 -15.39 0.51 13.81
CA GLU A 162 -14.93 1.85 13.44
C GLU A 162 -14.00 2.43 14.51
N ASP A 163 -14.39 2.35 15.78
CA ASP A 163 -13.59 2.88 16.90
C ASP A 163 -12.23 2.19 17.00
N CYS A 164 -12.17 0.87 16.77
CA CYS A 164 -10.91 0.12 16.71
C CYS A 164 -10.02 0.58 15.54
N LEU A 165 -10.60 1.00 14.42
CA LEU A 165 -9.86 1.43 13.24
C LEU A 165 -9.57 2.94 13.18
N LYS A 166 -10.24 3.77 13.99
CA LYS A 166 -10.00 5.23 14.05
C LYS A 166 -8.54 5.62 14.23
N PRO A 167 -7.73 4.93 15.05
CA PRO A 167 -6.30 5.22 15.16
C PRO A 167 -5.51 4.92 13.87
N VAL A 168 -6.03 4.06 12.99
CA VAL A 168 -5.37 3.60 11.77
C VAL A 168 -5.73 4.53 10.61
N ARG A 169 -5.33 5.79 10.69
CA ARG A 169 -5.47 6.81 9.65
C ARG A 169 -4.11 7.41 9.35
N ILE A 170 -3.79 7.58 8.08
CA ILE A 170 -2.53 8.19 7.66
C ILE A 170 -2.43 9.64 8.17
N SER A 171 -3.54 10.37 8.18
CA SER A 171 -3.61 11.77 8.66
C SER A 171 -3.32 11.96 10.16
N ARG A 172 -3.16 10.88 10.93
CA ARG A 172 -2.67 10.92 12.32
C ARG A 172 -1.14 10.86 12.43
N PHE A 173 -0.46 10.62 11.32
CA PHE A 173 0.99 10.56 11.23
C PHE A 173 1.50 11.75 10.42
N PRO A 174 2.78 12.11 10.49
CA PRO A 174 3.32 13.19 9.67
C PRO A 174 3.15 12.88 8.18
N ALA A 175 3.15 13.91 7.33
CA ALA A 175 3.33 13.73 5.90
C ALA A 175 4.76 13.17 5.65
N PRO A 176 5.01 12.53 4.49
CA PRO A 176 6.37 12.13 4.12
C PRO A 176 7.32 13.32 4.12
N GLU A 177 8.60 13.07 4.48
CA GLU A 177 9.65 14.10 4.53
C GLU A 177 9.70 14.96 3.25
N LEU A 178 9.42 14.38 2.10
CA LEU A 178 9.34 15.07 0.82
C LEU A 178 8.01 14.79 0.13
N ALA A 179 6.91 15.37 0.64
CA ALA A 179 5.56 15.15 0.10
C ALA A 179 5.43 15.47 -1.40
N LYS A 180 6.17 16.45 -1.93
CA LYS A 180 6.19 16.77 -3.37
C LYS A 180 6.69 15.63 -4.26
N ALA A 181 7.44 14.67 -3.70
CA ALA A 181 7.84 13.45 -4.40
C ALA A 181 6.80 12.32 -4.27
N ALA A 182 5.62 12.60 -3.73
CA ALA A 182 4.52 11.66 -3.68
C ALA A 182 3.54 11.89 -4.85
N ILE A 183 3.12 10.78 -5.49
CA ILE A 183 2.05 10.77 -6.49
C ILE A 183 1.02 9.72 -6.08
N LEU A 184 -0.16 10.19 -5.71
CA LEU A 184 -1.29 9.35 -5.34
C LEU A 184 -2.08 8.94 -6.59
N ILE A 185 -2.45 7.67 -6.71
CA ILE A 185 -3.37 7.21 -7.77
C ILE A 185 -4.73 6.90 -7.15
N GLY A 186 -5.71 7.75 -7.43
CA GLY A 186 -7.12 7.54 -7.09
C GLY A 186 -7.90 6.90 -8.24
N LEU A 187 -8.99 6.21 -7.93
CA LEU A 187 -9.84 5.52 -8.91
C LEU A 187 -11.28 6.01 -8.76
N ARG A 188 -11.84 6.65 -9.80
CA ARG A 188 -13.18 7.25 -9.75
C ARG A 188 -14.31 6.23 -9.58
N GLY A 189 -14.15 5.02 -10.12
CA GLY A 189 -15.11 3.92 -10.01
C GLY A 189 -14.74 2.87 -8.96
N ASP A 190 -13.97 3.25 -7.93
CA ASP A 190 -13.53 2.32 -6.91
C ASP A 190 -14.66 1.98 -5.91
N GLY A 191 -15.12 0.72 -5.95
CA GLY A 191 -16.10 0.21 -4.99
C GLY A 191 -15.52 -0.21 -3.65
N PHE A 192 -14.18 -0.19 -3.49
CA PHE A 192 -13.47 -0.58 -2.27
C PHE A 192 -12.97 0.64 -1.50
N ILE A 193 -12.33 1.59 -2.18
CA ILE A 193 -11.74 2.77 -1.56
C ILE A 193 -12.60 3.99 -1.93
N PRO A 194 -13.32 4.58 -0.98
CA PRO A 194 -14.11 5.79 -1.25
C PRO A 194 -13.21 6.94 -1.73
N ALA A 195 -13.64 7.67 -2.76
CA ALA A 195 -12.90 8.82 -3.29
C ALA A 195 -12.59 9.85 -2.21
N ALA A 196 -13.50 10.07 -1.25
CA ALA A 196 -13.30 10.97 -0.12
C ALA A 196 -12.07 10.61 0.74
N GLU A 197 -11.73 9.32 0.86
CA GLU A 197 -10.54 8.89 1.60
C GLU A 197 -9.25 9.18 0.82
N VAL A 198 -9.29 9.09 -0.52
CA VAL A 198 -8.16 9.48 -1.38
C VAL A 198 -7.93 10.99 -1.32
N ASP A 199 -9.03 11.77 -1.39
CA ASP A 199 -8.98 13.24 -1.25
C ASP A 199 -8.49 13.66 0.15
N ALA A 200 -8.87 12.92 1.21
CA ALA A 200 -8.40 13.18 2.57
C ALA A 200 -6.89 12.96 2.69
N LEU A 201 -6.36 11.87 2.13
CA LEU A 201 -4.94 11.60 2.08
C LEU A 201 -4.18 12.69 1.31
N HIS A 202 -4.70 13.09 0.13
CA HIS A 202 -4.10 14.15 -0.68
C HIS A 202 -4.07 15.50 0.04
N ARG A 203 -5.16 15.89 0.70
CA ARG A 203 -5.18 17.12 1.51
C ARG A 203 -4.18 17.08 2.66
N HIS A 204 -3.98 15.90 3.26
CA HIS A 204 -3.01 15.73 4.35
C HIS A 204 -1.56 15.83 3.85
N TRP A 205 -1.27 15.26 2.68
CA TRP A 205 0.06 15.30 2.07
C TRP A 205 0.21 16.53 1.15
N GLN A 206 0.27 17.71 1.77
CA GLN A 206 0.40 18.96 1.02
C GLN A 206 1.63 18.93 0.12
N GLY A 207 1.44 19.28 -1.16
CA GLY A 207 2.47 19.23 -2.20
C GLY A 207 2.53 17.91 -2.97
N ALA A 208 1.86 16.85 -2.52
CA ALA A 208 1.70 15.63 -3.32
C ALA A 208 0.81 15.88 -4.55
N GLU A 209 1.05 15.14 -5.62
CA GLU A 209 0.18 15.11 -6.80
C GLU A 209 -0.86 14.01 -6.66
N LEU A 210 -2.11 14.29 -7.06
CA LEU A 210 -3.18 13.31 -7.16
C LEU A 210 -3.57 13.10 -8.62
N ARG A 211 -3.45 11.85 -9.08
CA ARG A 211 -3.90 11.42 -10.40
C ARG A 211 -5.12 10.54 -10.30
N TRP A 212 -6.21 10.92 -10.93
CA TRP A 212 -7.43 10.13 -11.00
C TRP A 212 -7.46 9.28 -12.29
N LEU A 213 -7.78 7.99 -12.13
CA LEU A 213 -8.12 7.11 -13.25
C LEU A 213 -9.62 6.83 -13.22
N THR A 214 -10.28 6.95 -14.39
CA THR A 214 -11.71 6.64 -14.55
C THR A 214 -11.87 5.14 -14.79
N THR A 215 -11.79 4.37 -13.70
CA THR A 215 -11.80 2.90 -13.73
C THR A 215 -12.20 2.33 -12.36
N SER A 216 -12.54 1.04 -12.31
CA SER A 216 -12.78 0.31 -11.06
C SER A 216 -11.48 -0.22 -10.46
N HIS A 217 -11.53 -0.63 -9.19
CA HIS A 217 -10.38 -1.18 -8.45
C HIS A 217 -9.74 -2.39 -9.17
N VAL A 218 -10.58 -3.35 -9.56
CA VAL A 218 -10.13 -4.59 -10.21
C VAL A 218 -9.54 -4.33 -11.60
N ILE A 219 -10.21 -3.48 -12.39
CA ILE A 219 -9.74 -3.10 -13.73
C ILE A 219 -8.43 -2.32 -13.64
N ALA A 220 -8.28 -1.42 -12.66
CA ALA A 220 -7.03 -0.70 -12.45
C ALA A 220 -5.87 -1.65 -12.19
N ALA A 221 -6.06 -2.65 -11.32
CA ALA A 221 -5.04 -3.64 -11.01
C ALA A 221 -4.60 -4.44 -12.24
N ALA A 222 -5.55 -4.82 -13.10
CA ALA A 222 -5.31 -5.70 -14.24
C ALA A 222 -4.77 -4.97 -15.49
N PHE A 223 -5.25 -3.76 -15.79
CA PHE A 223 -5.08 -3.13 -17.10
C PHE A 223 -4.41 -1.76 -17.10
N HIS A 224 -4.26 -1.08 -15.96
CA HIS A 224 -3.68 0.26 -15.90
C HIS A 224 -2.19 0.30 -15.48
N SER A 225 -1.46 -0.81 -15.65
CA SER A 225 -0.05 -0.91 -15.25
C SER A 225 0.84 0.21 -15.80
N ALA A 226 0.64 0.62 -17.05
CA ALA A 226 1.43 1.69 -17.68
C ALA A 226 1.26 3.05 -16.99
N ALA A 227 0.01 3.40 -16.58
CA ALA A 227 -0.26 4.63 -15.84
C ALA A 227 0.39 4.60 -14.45
N HIS A 228 0.32 3.45 -13.78
CA HIS A 228 0.96 3.22 -12.49
C HIS A 228 2.48 3.32 -12.56
N GLN A 229 3.10 2.71 -13.58
CA GLN A 229 4.56 2.76 -13.79
C GLN A 229 5.05 4.16 -14.14
N ARG A 230 4.28 4.95 -14.93
CA ARG A 230 4.58 6.36 -15.18
C ARG A 230 4.57 7.16 -13.88
N ALA A 231 3.54 7.00 -13.04
CA ALA A 231 3.45 7.69 -11.76
C ALA A 231 4.66 7.37 -10.85
N ILE A 232 5.11 6.11 -10.81
CA ILE A 232 6.31 5.71 -10.06
C ILE A 232 7.57 6.42 -10.62
N SER A 233 7.75 6.43 -11.94
CA SER A 233 8.90 7.11 -12.58
C SER A 233 8.88 8.61 -12.31
N ASP A 234 7.71 9.24 -12.44
CA ASP A 234 7.54 10.68 -12.19
C ASP A 234 7.76 11.03 -10.70
N SER A 235 7.31 10.16 -9.78
CA SER A 235 7.55 10.31 -8.35
C SER A 235 9.06 10.27 -8.04
N LEU A 236 9.79 9.31 -8.60
CA LEU A 236 11.24 9.19 -8.45
C LEU A 236 11.99 10.39 -9.02
N SER A 237 11.54 10.98 -10.14
CA SER A 237 12.20 12.14 -10.74
C SER A 237 12.12 13.42 -9.89
N ARG A 238 11.27 13.44 -8.86
CA ARG A 238 11.11 14.56 -7.93
C ARG A 238 12.01 14.48 -6.70
N LEU A 239 12.69 13.35 -6.51
CA LEU A 239 13.75 13.27 -5.50
C LEU A 239 14.96 14.06 -5.95
N PRO A 240 15.67 14.72 -5.02
CA PRO A 240 16.96 15.33 -5.34
C PRO A 240 17.93 14.26 -5.86
N GLY A 241 18.83 14.71 -6.74
CA GLY A 241 19.93 13.89 -7.24
C GLY A 241 21.01 13.68 -6.19
#